data_9403be28ec5193a36cc87d5819d29eaa
#
_entry.id   9403be28ec5193a36cc87d5819d29eaa
#
_cell.length_a   1.000
_cell.length_b   1.000
_cell.length_c   1.000
_cell.angle_alpha   90.00
_cell.angle_beta   90.00
_cell.angle_gamma   90.00
#
_symmetry.space_group_name_H-M   'P 1'
#
loop_
_entity.id
_entity.type
_entity.pdbx_description
1 polymer ?
#
loop_
_entity_poly.entity_id
_entity_poly.type
_entity_poly.pdbx_seq_one_letter_code
_entity_poly.pdbx_strand_id
1 'polypeptide(L)'
;MKPLQIVHTESSLGWGGQEIRILSESQGLIRRGHDVKLLCPPQARIRAEAANWGVPAIPLPIDRKKPVGLGALHHWFSGNTSDIINTHSSTDCWLSALVLAALGRPTRMVRTRHISAPVPRGPLSRWLYMRAAAYVVTTGEALKRQMVEHNGFRANRIESVPTGIDAGRFRPGERKASRAKFGLPQDRVLVGIVATLRSWKGHAVLLDAMTRLPAS
;
A
#
# COMPACT_ATOMS: atom_id res chain seq x y z
N MET A 1 23.76 6.08 -9.14
CA MET A 1 22.45 6.04 -9.85
C MET A 1 21.93 7.46 -9.90
N LYS A 2 21.34 7.93 -11.00
CA LYS A 2 20.77 9.29 -11.07
C LYS A 2 19.59 9.41 -10.10
N PRO A 3 19.50 10.48 -9.29
CA PRO A 3 18.32 10.75 -8.47
C PRO A 3 17.06 10.82 -9.31
N LEU A 4 15.98 10.21 -8.82
CA LEU A 4 14.66 10.25 -9.44
C LEU A 4 13.70 11.09 -8.57
N GLN A 5 12.78 11.76 -9.23
CA GLN A 5 11.63 12.41 -8.59
C GLN A 5 10.46 11.44 -8.54
N ILE A 6 10.14 10.95 -7.35
CA ILE A 6 9.15 9.90 -7.11
C ILE A 6 7.99 10.48 -6.30
N VAL A 7 6.78 10.23 -6.78
CA VAL A 7 5.56 10.67 -6.10
C VAL A 7 4.74 9.45 -5.71
N HIS A 8 4.49 9.28 -4.43
CA HIS A 8 3.48 8.35 -3.94
C HIS A 8 2.13 9.06 -3.80
N THR A 9 1.04 8.40 -4.16
CA THR A 9 -0.32 8.90 -3.91
C THR A 9 -1.10 7.89 -3.08
N GLU A 10 -1.77 8.35 -2.02
CA GLU A 10 -2.62 7.51 -1.18
C GLU A 10 -3.90 8.26 -0.83
N SER A 11 -5.05 7.65 -1.11
CA SER A 11 -6.36 8.27 -0.87
C SER A 11 -7.05 7.80 0.42
N SER A 12 -6.51 6.79 1.09
CA SER A 12 -7.08 6.22 2.32
C SER A 12 -6.95 7.21 3.49
N LEU A 13 -8.00 7.25 4.32
CA LEU A 13 -7.97 7.93 5.62
C LEU A 13 -7.53 6.99 6.75
N GLY A 14 -7.44 5.69 6.45
CA GLY A 14 -7.10 4.64 7.40
C GLY A 14 -5.62 4.62 7.79
N TRP A 15 -5.29 3.61 8.61
CA TRP A 15 -3.94 3.31 9.01
C TRP A 15 -3.75 1.81 9.13
N GLY A 16 -2.74 1.28 8.49
CA GLY A 16 -2.45 -0.14 8.50
C GLY A 16 -1.19 -0.49 7.73
N GLY A 17 -1.08 -1.75 7.30
CA GLY A 17 0.11 -2.25 6.61
C GLY A 17 0.41 -1.55 5.28
N GLN A 18 -0.62 -1.06 4.59
CA GLN A 18 -0.46 -0.32 3.33
C GLN A 18 0.26 1.01 3.57
N GLU A 19 -0.22 1.81 4.51
CA GLU A 19 0.33 3.12 4.84
C GLU A 19 1.74 3.01 5.42
N ILE A 20 1.98 2.01 6.28
CA ILE A 20 3.31 1.73 6.84
C ILE A 20 4.29 1.34 5.72
N ARG A 21 3.86 0.51 4.76
CA ARG A 21 4.68 0.14 3.60
C ARG A 21 5.03 1.36 2.76
N ILE A 22 4.06 2.23 2.45
CA ILE A 22 4.30 3.46 1.68
C ILE A 22 5.38 4.31 2.34
N LEU A 23 5.26 4.56 3.64
CA LEU A 23 6.24 5.37 4.38
C LEU A 23 7.61 4.70 4.46
N SER A 24 7.64 3.39 4.69
CA SER A 24 8.90 2.61 4.73
C SER A 24 9.62 2.62 3.37
N GLU A 25 8.90 2.40 2.27
CA GLU A 25 9.45 2.48 0.92
C GLU A 25 9.94 3.89 0.60
N SER A 26 9.12 4.92 0.90
CA SER A 26 9.50 6.33 0.70
C SER A 26 10.77 6.69 1.45
N GLN A 27 10.86 6.34 2.74
CA GLN A 27 12.07 6.56 3.54
C GLN A 27 13.28 5.83 2.95
N GLY A 28 13.09 4.57 2.53
CA GLY A 28 14.15 3.78 1.90
C GLY A 28 14.66 4.38 0.58
N LEU A 29 13.78 4.98 -0.21
CA LEU A 29 14.12 5.67 -1.44
C LEU A 29 14.83 7.01 -1.17
N ILE A 30 14.37 7.79 -0.18
CA ILE A 30 15.04 9.02 0.27
C ILE A 30 16.48 8.72 0.73
N ARG A 31 16.66 7.67 1.54
CA ARG A 31 18.01 7.25 1.97
C ARG A 31 18.94 6.84 0.83
N ARG A 32 18.39 6.49 -0.32
CA ARG A 32 19.13 6.18 -1.56
C ARG A 32 19.36 7.40 -2.46
N GLY A 33 18.98 8.58 -1.99
CA GLY A 33 19.19 9.86 -2.68
C GLY A 33 18.12 10.23 -3.70
N HIS A 34 16.95 9.61 -3.66
CA HIS A 34 15.82 10.03 -4.50
C HIS A 34 15.01 11.16 -3.83
N ASP A 35 14.41 12.05 -4.64
CA ASP A 35 13.42 13.04 -4.17
C ASP A 35 12.05 12.37 -4.14
N VAL A 36 11.50 12.18 -2.94
CA VAL A 36 10.23 11.47 -2.76
C VAL A 36 9.20 12.38 -2.10
N LYS A 37 8.00 12.44 -2.65
CA LYS A 37 6.85 13.17 -2.10
C LYS A 37 5.64 12.26 -1.98
N LEU A 38 4.85 12.46 -0.93
CA LEU A 38 3.57 11.77 -0.71
C LEU A 38 2.42 12.75 -0.89
N LEU A 39 1.51 12.48 -1.82
CA LEU A 39 0.24 13.20 -1.96
C LEU A 39 -0.86 12.40 -1.26
N CYS A 40 -1.54 13.02 -0.30
CA CYS A 40 -2.58 12.34 0.49
C CYS A 40 -3.64 13.33 1.00
N PRO A 41 -4.82 12.87 1.44
CA PRO A 41 -5.84 13.73 2.00
C PRO A 41 -5.34 14.49 3.25
N PRO A 42 -5.79 15.75 3.46
CA PRO A 42 -5.37 16.57 4.60
C PRO A 42 -5.60 15.89 5.95
N GLN A 43 -6.69 15.13 6.08
CA GLN A 43 -7.11 14.43 7.31
C GLN A 43 -6.61 12.99 7.38
N ALA A 44 -5.85 12.50 6.39
CA ALA A 44 -5.37 11.12 6.38
C ALA A 44 -4.30 10.91 7.48
N ARG A 45 -4.40 9.79 8.20
CA ARG A 45 -3.43 9.46 9.25
C ARG A 45 -2.01 9.31 8.72
N ILE A 46 -1.85 8.80 7.50
CA ILE A 46 -0.53 8.71 6.86
C ILE A 46 0.18 10.06 6.76
N ARG A 47 -0.58 11.17 6.58
CA ARG A 47 -0.02 12.52 6.55
C ARG A 47 0.61 12.90 7.90
N ALA A 48 -0.11 12.66 8.99
CA ALA A 48 0.38 12.97 10.33
C ALA A 48 1.63 12.14 10.68
N GLU A 49 1.66 10.89 10.25
CA GLU A 49 2.78 9.97 10.52
C GLU A 49 3.99 10.24 9.61
N ALA A 50 3.81 10.81 8.42
CA ALA A 50 4.87 10.98 7.43
C ALA A 50 6.11 11.72 7.97
N ALA A 51 5.91 12.72 8.83
CA ALA A 51 7.01 13.47 9.47
C ALA A 51 7.93 12.56 10.30
N ASN A 52 7.37 11.56 11.01
CA ASN A 52 8.12 10.59 11.79
C ASN A 52 9.02 9.69 10.94
N TRP A 53 8.72 9.59 9.63
CA TRP A 53 9.50 8.83 8.65
C TRP A 53 10.41 9.71 7.78
N GLY A 54 10.41 11.03 8.00
CA GLY A 54 11.15 11.98 7.16
C GLY A 54 10.62 12.06 5.73
N VAL A 55 9.32 11.81 5.51
CA VAL A 55 8.68 11.81 4.20
C VAL A 55 7.87 13.10 4.01
N PRO A 56 8.22 13.95 3.02
CA PRO A 56 7.44 15.14 2.68
C PRO A 56 6.03 14.75 2.23
N ALA A 57 5.00 15.19 2.97
CA ALA A 57 3.60 14.92 2.66
C ALA A 57 2.85 16.21 2.28
N ILE A 58 2.23 16.18 1.10
CA ILE A 58 1.50 17.30 0.50
C ILE A 58 0.01 16.98 0.58
N PRO A 59 -0.79 17.82 1.27
CA PRO A 59 -2.22 17.60 1.41
C PRO A 59 -2.96 17.94 0.11
N LEU A 60 -3.70 16.97 -0.44
CA LEU A 60 -4.61 17.16 -1.57
C LEU A 60 -5.95 16.46 -1.30
N PRO A 61 -7.09 17.01 -1.75
CA PRO A 61 -8.43 16.45 -1.50
C PRO A 61 -8.73 15.25 -2.41
N ILE A 62 -7.95 14.17 -2.27
CA ILE A 62 -8.00 12.97 -3.11
C ILE A 62 -8.62 11.74 -2.41
N ASP A 63 -9.35 11.95 -1.32
CA ASP A 63 -10.03 10.88 -0.56
C ASP A 63 -11.16 10.21 -1.34
N ARG A 64 -11.74 10.92 -2.32
CA ARG A 64 -12.86 10.44 -3.14
C ARG A 64 -12.67 10.80 -4.62
N LYS A 65 -13.32 10.03 -5.50
CA LYS A 65 -13.36 10.29 -6.95
C LYS A 65 -14.28 11.48 -7.26
N LYS A 66 -13.85 12.69 -6.93
CA LYS A 66 -14.59 13.92 -7.13
C LYS A 66 -13.84 14.91 -8.04
N PRO A 67 -14.54 15.84 -8.72
CA PRO A 67 -13.90 16.86 -9.56
C PRO A 67 -12.84 17.68 -8.82
N VAL A 68 -13.06 17.98 -7.54
CA VAL A 68 -12.10 18.73 -6.72
C VAL A 68 -10.75 17.99 -6.62
N GLY A 69 -10.76 16.67 -6.46
CA GLY A 69 -9.54 15.86 -6.44
C GLY A 69 -8.83 15.83 -7.80
N LEU A 70 -9.60 15.75 -8.89
CA LEU A 70 -9.05 15.86 -10.25
C LEU A 70 -8.38 17.22 -10.48
N GLY A 71 -9.07 18.31 -10.13
CA GLY A 71 -8.53 19.67 -10.25
C GLY A 71 -7.26 19.89 -9.42
N ALA A 72 -7.25 19.40 -8.18
CA ALA A 72 -6.09 19.50 -7.30
C ALA A 72 -4.87 18.73 -7.84
N LEU A 73 -5.08 17.49 -8.30
CA LEU A 73 -4.00 16.72 -8.93
C LEU A 73 -3.54 17.32 -10.25
N HIS A 74 -4.47 17.80 -11.07
CA HIS A 74 -4.14 18.49 -12.32
C HIS A 74 -3.26 19.72 -12.06
N HIS A 75 -3.66 20.56 -11.13
CA HIS A 75 -2.88 21.75 -10.75
C HIS A 75 -1.48 21.33 -10.24
N TRP A 76 -1.42 20.35 -9.36
CA TRP A 76 -0.15 19.88 -8.80
C TRP A 76 0.76 19.30 -9.88
N PHE A 77 0.27 18.36 -10.71
CA PHE A 77 1.06 17.74 -11.77
C PHE A 77 1.42 18.73 -12.89
N SER A 78 0.63 19.80 -13.11
CA SER A 78 0.98 20.86 -14.08
C SER A 78 2.19 21.64 -13.64
N GLY A 79 2.32 21.94 -12.36
CA GLY A 79 3.43 22.73 -11.79
C GLY A 79 4.64 21.92 -11.32
N ASN A 80 4.54 20.57 -11.26
CA ASN A 80 5.60 19.71 -10.75
C ASN A 80 5.94 18.60 -11.74
N THR A 81 7.24 18.32 -11.86
CA THR A 81 7.72 17.16 -12.62
C THR A 81 7.83 15.93 -11.72
N SER A 82 7.70 14.75 -12.30
CA SER A 82 7.98 13.49 -11.64
C SER A 82 8.38 12.44 -12.67
N ASP A 83 9.39 11.65 -12.33
CA ASP A 83 9.83 10.53 -13.17
C ASP A 83 8.88 9.33 -13.01
N ILE A 84 8.41 9.12 -11.76
CA ILE A 84 7.54 8.00 -11.40
C ILE A 84 6.43 8.49 -10.46
N ILE A 85 5.21 8.05 -10.72
CA ILE A 85 4.08 8.21 -9.81
C ILE A 85 3.64 6.80 -9.38
N ASN A 86 3.72 6.48 -8.09
CA ASN A 86 3.25 5.22 -7.54
C ASN A 86 1.93 5.42 -6.79
N THR A 87 0.88 4.78 -7.29
CA THR A 87 -0.49 4.89 -6.75
C THR A 87 -0.83 3.66 -5.91
N HIS A 88 -1.50 3.83 -4.77
CA HIS A 88 -1.67 2.76 -3.79
C HIS A 88 -3.13 2.33 -3.53
N SER A 89 -4.09 3.24 -3.65
CA SER A 89 -5.52 2.94 -3.52
C SER A 89 -6.27 3.02 -4.86
N SER A 90 -7.53 2.63 -4.90
CA SER A 90 -8.32 2.70 -6.15
C SER A 90 -8.62 4.14 -6.55
N THR A 91 -8.90 4.99 -5.58
CA THR A 91 -9.32 6.38 -5.83
C THR A 91 -8.19 7.21 -6.43
N ASP A 92 -7.05 7.25 -5.75
CA ASP A 92 -5.87 7.99 -6.23
C ASP A 92 -5.35 7.47 -7.57
N CYS A 93 -5.42 6.15 -7.78
CA CYS A 93 -5.03 5.55 -9.06
C CYS A 93 -5.90 6.05 -10.23
N TRP A 94 -7.24 6.05 -10.07
CA TRP A 94 -8.12 6.57 -11.09
C TRP A 94 -7.95 8.07 -11.33
N LEU A 95 -7.87 8.85 -10.25
CA LEU A 95 -7.66 10.29 -10.35
C LEU A 95 -6.35 10.61 -11.06
N SER A 96 -5.25 9.98 -10.66
CA SER A 96 -3.93 10.18 -11.27
C SER A 96 -3.92 9.74 -12.74
N ALA A 97 -4.50 8.58 -13.07
CA ALA A 97 -4.54 8.07 -14.44
C ALA A 97 -5.29 9.04 -15.38
N LEU A 98 -6.44 9.56 -14.96
CA LEU A 98 -7.22 10.50 -15.75
C LEU A 98 -6.49 11.83 -15.95
N VAL A 99 -5.88 12.36 -14.89
CA VAL A 99 -5.13 13.62 -14.96
C VAL A 99 -3.89 13.49 -15.85
N LEU A 100 -3.12 12.41 -15.71
CA LEU A 100 -1.94 12.17 -16.54
C LEU A 100 -2.30 12.00 -18.03
N ALA A 101 -3.42 11.31 -18.31
CA ALA A 101 -3.93 11.19 -19.67
C ALA A 101 -4.35 12.54 -20.25
N ALA A 102 -5.01 13.39 -19.46
CA ALA A 102 -5.42 14.73 -19.89
C ALA A 102 -4.22 15.66 -20.13
N LEU A 103 -3.16 15.55 -19.33
CA LEU A 103 -1.94 16.33 -19.48
C LEU A 103 -1.04 15.86 -20.63
N GLY A 104 -1.29 14.67 -21.18
CA GLY A 104 -0.45 14.08 -22.23
C GLY A 104 1.00 13.86 -21.83
N ARG A 105 1.29 13.78 -20.52
CA ARG A 105 2.65 13.67 -20.01
C ARG A 105 3.14 12.22 -20.02
N PRO A 106 4.42 11.96 -20.40
CA PRO A 106 5.00 10.62 -20.44
C PRO A 106 5.41 10.09 -19.05
N THR A 107 4.85 10.63 -17.97
CA THR A 107 5.18 10.18 -16.61
C THR A 107 4.77 8.73 -16.41
N ARG A 108 5.70 7.92 -15.88
CA ARG A 108 5.47 6.49 -15.66
C ARG A 108 4.66 6.27 -14.40
N MET A 109 3.40 5.90 -14.55
CA MET A 109 2.56 5.52 -13.41
C MET A 109 2.78 4.05 -13.07
N VAL A 110 3.13 3.78 -11.82
CA VAL A 110 3.15 2.46 -11.20
C VAL A 110 1.89 2.29 -10.36
N ARG A 111 1.27 1.13 -10.40
CA ARG A 111 0.13 0.78 -9.56
C ARG A 111 0.55 -0.29 -8.56
N THR A 112 0.76 0.07 -7.29
CA THR A 112 0.99 -0.90 -6.22
C THR A 112 -0.34 -1.35 -5.62
N ARG A 113 -0.60 -2.65 -5.67
CA ARG A 113 -1.84 -3.26 -5.18
C ARG A 113 -1.60 -4.01 -3.88
N HIS A 114 -2.24 -3.55 -2.80
CA HIS A 114 -2.03 -4.07 -1.45
C HIS A 114 -3.05 -5.11 -0.99
N ILE A 115 -4.20 -5.19 -1.66
CA ILE A 115 -5.32 -6.06 -1.26
C ILE A 115 -5.57 -7.14 -2.31
N SER A 116 -5.98 -8.32 -1.84
CA SER A 116 -6.32 -9.49 -2.66
C SER A 116 -7.73 -9.45 -3.28
N ALA A 117 -8.54 -8.42 -3.00
CA ALA A 117 -9.85 -8.29 -3.60
C ALA A 117 -9.78 -8.35 -5.13
N PRO A 118 -10.66 -9.08 -5.82
CA PRO A 118 -10.63 -9.22 -7.27
C PRO A 118 -10.68 -7.87 -8.00
N VAL A 119 -9.95 -7.76 -9.10
CA VAL A 119 -10.08 -6.62 -10.00
C VAL A 119 -11.30 -6.86 -10.90
N PRO A 120 -12.24 -5.91 -11.00
CA PRO A 120 -13.38 -6.04 -11.90
C PRO A 120 -12.90 -6.29 -13.34
N ARG A 121 -13.55 -7.21 -14.03
CA ARG A 121 -13.31 -7.44 -15.47
C ARG A 121 -13.98 -6.33 -16.27
N GLY A 122 -13.32 -5.88 -17.33
CA GLY A 122 -13.91 -4.91 -18.25
C GLY A 122 -12.88 -3.98 -18.88
N PRO A 123 -13.31 -3.20 -19.89
CA PRO A 123 -12.42 -2.34 -20.67
C PRO A 123 -11.77 -1.23 -19.82
N LEU A 124 -12.49 -0.68 -18.84
CA LEU A 124 -11.97 0.36 -17.96
C LEU A 124 -10.86 -0.15 -17.06
N SER A 125 -11.04 -1.34 -16.45
CA SER A 125 -9.98 -1.96 -15.64
C SER A 125 -8.77 -2.31 -16.50
N ARG A 126 -9.01 -2.85 -17.72
CA ARG A 126 -7.93 -3.16 -18.65
C ARG A 126 -7.16 -1.90 -19.08
N TRP A 127 -7.85 -0.80 -19.34
CA TRP A 127 -7.22 0.49 -19.63
C TRP A 127 -6.36 0.95 -18.44
N LEU A 128 -6.92 0.97 -17.23
CA LEU A 128 -6.22 1.45 -16.03
C LEU A 128 -4.94 0.66 -15.76
N TYR A 129 -5.04 -0.69 -15.79
CA TYR A 129 -3.94 -1.56 -15.41
C TYR A 129 -2.93 -1.83 -16.53
N MET A 130 -3.35 -1.75 -17.81
CA MET A 130 -2.50 -2.16 -18.93
C MET A 130 -2.12 -1.04 -19.90
N ARG A 131 -2.76 0.12 -19.78
CA ARG A 131 -2.47 1.30 -20.59
C ARG A 131 -2.02 2.49 -19.74
N ALA A 132 -2.82 2.91 -18.77
CA ALA A 132 -2.51 4.03 -17.90
C ALA A 132 -1.34 3.71 -16.95
N ALA A 133 -1.35 2.55 -16.31
CA ALA A 133 -0.19 2.08 -15.54
C ALA A 133 0.89 1.52 -16.47
N ALA A 134 2.10 2.02 -16.33
CA ALA A 134 3.29 1.47 -16.98
C ALA A 134 3.66 0.11 -16.38
N TYR A 135 3.47 -0.03 -15.08
CA TYR A 135 3.77 -1.25 -14.32
C TYR A 135 2.76 -1.45 -13.18
N VAL A 136 2.53 -2.70 -12.81
CA VAL A 136 1.72 -3.08 -11.66
C VAL A 136 2.60 -3.84 -10.67
N VAL A 137 2.58 -3.43 -9.41
CA VAL A 137 3.24 -4.13 -8.30
C VAL A 137 2.18 -4.81 -7.45
N THR A 138 2.39 -6.07 -7.12
CA THR A 138 1.55 -6.83 -6.18
C THR A 138 2.34 -7.18 -4.92
N THR A 139 1.64 -7.41 -3.82
CA THR A 139 2.27 -7.78 -2.54
C THR A 139 2.54 -9.27 -2.39
N GLY A 140 2.24 -10.06 -3.41
CA GLY A 140 2.49 -11.51 -3.42
C GLY A 140 2.15 -12.17 -4.74
N GLU A 141 2.78 -13.32 -5.01
CA GLU A 141 2.63 -14.09 -6.24
C GLU A 141 1.20 -14.57 -6.51
N ALA A 142 0.45 -14.90 -5.46
CA ALA A 142 -0.94 -15.32 -5.60
C ALA A 142 -1.80 -14.21 -6.25
N LEU A 143 -1.58 -12.94 -5.85
CA LEU A 143 -2.28 -11.81 -6.42
C LEU A 143 -1.86 -11.55 -7.88
N LYS A 144 -0.55 -11.64 -8.18
CA LYS A 144 -0.03 -11.56 -9.56
C LYS A 144 -0.69 -12.63 -10.44
N ARG A 145 -0.69 -13.88 -9.99
CA ARG A 145 -1.31 -15.01 -10.68
C ARG A 145 -2.80 -14.78 -10.95
N GLN A 146 -3.54 -14.35 -9.91
CA GLN A 146 -4.96 -14.01 -10.04
C GLN A 146 -5.20 -12.95 -11.13
N MET A 147 -4.39 -11.89 -11.18
CA MET A 147 -4.53 -10.83 -12.17
C MET A 147 -4.21 -11.30 -13.59
N VAL A 148 -3.25 -12.19 -13.77
CA VAL A 148 -2.91 -12.78 -15.06
C VAL A 148 -4.01 -13.73 -15.51
N GLU A 149 -4.40 -14.68 -14.69
CA GLU A 149 -5.35 -15.76 -15.05
C GLU A 149 -6.79 -15.25 -15.16
N HIS A 150 -7.27 -14.48 -14.17
CA HIS A 150 -8.66 -14.01 -14.20
C HIS A 150 -8.90 -12.78 -15.06
N ASN A 151 -7.96 -11.84 -15.11
CA ASN A 151 -8.13 -10.60 -15.84
C ASN A 151 -7.48 -10.62 -17.23
N GLY A 152 -6.67 -11.64 -17.56
CA GLY A 152 -5.89 -11.70 -18.77
C GLY A 152 -4.88 -10.56 -18.90
N PHE A 153 -4.34 -10.09 -17.79
CA PHE A 153 -3.34 -9.04 -17.81
C PHE A 153 -1.98 -9.61 -18.16
N ARG A 154 -1.15 -8.80 -18.82
CA ARG A 154 0.17 -9.24 -19.29
C ARG A 154 1.11 -9.47 -18.11
N ALA A 155 1.61 -10.70 -17.94
CA ALA A 155 2.49 -11.09 -16.83
C ALA A 155 3.78 -10.25 -16.74
N ASN A 156 4.36 -9.88 -17.90
CA ASN A 156 5.56 -9.05 -17.97
C ASN A 156 5.35 -7.56 -17.57
N ARG A 157 4.13 -7.18 -17.24
CA ARG A 157 3.77 -5.84 -16.73
C ARG A 157 3.38 -5.88 -15.25
N ILE A 158 3.48 -7.03 -14.62
CA ILE A 158 3.12 -7.22 -13.22
C ILE A 158 4.29 -7.87 -12.50
N GLU A 159 4.73 -7.23 -11.42
CA GLU A 159 5.79 -7.75 -10.55
C GLU A 159 5.27 -8.00 -9.16
N SER A 160 5.69 -9.10 -8.56
CA SER A 160 5.39 -9.41 -7.17
C SER A 160 6.55 -8.92 -6.30
N VAL A 161 6.26 -7.91 -5.49
CA VAL A 161 7.21 -7.34 -4.54
C VAL A 161 6.60 -7.46 -3.13
N PRO A 162 6.92 -8.51 -2.38
CA PRO A 162 6.45 -8.69 -1.02
C PRO A 162 6.81 -7.51 -0.13
N THR A 163 5.98 -7.24 0.87
CA THR A 163 6.29 -6.20 1.86
C THR A 163 7.51 -6.61 2.66
N GLY A 164 8.54 -5.78 2.64
CA GLY A 164 9.74 -5.97 3.47
C GLY A 164 9.44 -5.76 4.96
N ILE A 165 10.24 -6.38 5.79
CA ILE A 165 10.25 -6.17 7.24
C ILE A 165 11.65 -5.75 7.68
N ASP A 166 11.71 -4.97 8.74
CA ASP A 166 12.98 -4.64 9.41
C ASP A 166 13.43 -5.86 10.26
N ALA A 167 14.35 -6.66 9.70
CA ALA A 167 14.87 -7.84 10.37
C ALA A 167 15.75 -7.50 11.60
N GLY A 168 16.24 -6.28 11.72
CA GLY A 168 16.93 -5.82 12.92
C GLY A 168 15.97 -5.64 14.09
N ARG A 169 14.79 -5.11 13.81
CA ARG A 169 13.72 -4.89 14.78
C ARG A 169 12.89 -6.16 15.05
N PHE A 170 12.52 -6.88 13.99
CA PHE A 170 11.69 -8.10 14.05
C PHE A 170 12.57 -9.34 13.87
N ARG A 171 13.20 -9.77 14.96
CA ARG A 171 14.07 -10.95 15.03
C ARG A 171 13.59 -11.89 16.12
N PRO A 172 13.86 -13.20 15.99
CA PRO A 172 13.61 -14.14 17.07
C PRO A 172 14.30 -13.70 18.35
N GLY A 173 13.56 -13.73 19.46
CA GLY A 173 14.05 -13.42 20.78
C GLY A 173 14.00 -14.64 21.70
N GLU A 174 14.53 -14.48 22.91
CA GLU A 174 14.46 -15.54 23.92
C GLU A 174 13.01 -15.66 24.42
N ARG A 175 12.46 -16.89 24.33
CA ARG A 175 11.04 -17.20 24.61
C ARG A 175 10.65 -16.87 26.05
N LYS A 176 11.46 -17.30 27.03
CA LYS A 176 11.13 -17.14 28.45
C LYS A 176 11.12 -15.66 28.84
N ALA A 177 12.14 -14.90 28.42
CA ALA A 177 12.23 -13.47 28.68
C ALA A 177 11.07 -12.71 28.01
N SER A 178 10.72 -13.07 26.76
CA SER A 178 9.60 -12.45 26.05
C SER A 178 8.26 -12.73 26.75
N ARG A 179 8.02 -13.96 27.18
CA ARG A 179 6.80 -14.29 27.91
C ARG A 179 6.73 -13.58 29.27
N ALA A 180 7.82 -13.53 30.01
CA ALA A 180 7.90 -12.81 31.27
C ALA A 180 7.59 -11.32 31.10
N LYS A 181 8.17 -10.68 30.04
CA LYS A 181 7.95 -9.28 29.73
C LYS A 181 6.46 -8.93 29.50
N PHE A 182 5.69 -9.87 28.98
CA PHE A 182 4.26 -9.66 28.67
C PHE A 182 3.32 -10.35 29.68
N GLY A 183 3.83 -10.87 30.79
CA GLY A 183 3.02 -11.57 31.80
C GLY A 183 2.35 -12.84 31.30
N LEU A 184 2.95 -13.53 30.31
CA LEU A 184 2.37 -14.72 29.71
C LEU A 184 2.83 -16.00 30.40
N PRO A 185 1.98 -17.06 30.49
CA PRO A 185 2.36 -18.35 31.04
C PRO A 185 3.60 -18.96 30.39
N GLN A 186 4.49 -19.53 31.18
CA GLN A 186 5.75 -20.10 30.69
C GLN A 186 5.62 -21.53 30.18
N ASP A 187 4.67 -22.27 30.73
CA ASP A 187 4.49 -23.74 30.62
C ASP A 187 3.34 -24.16 29.71
N ARG A 188 2.56 -23.19 29.18
CA ARG A 188 1.38 -23.49 28.35
C ARG A 188 1.60 -23.18 26.89
N VAL A 189 0.82 -23.85 26.02
CA VAL A 189 0.70 -23.48 24.61
C VAL A 189 -0.08 -22.16 24.54
N LEU A 190 0.47 -21.19 23.83
CA LEU A 190 -0.18 -19.91 23.58
C LEU A 190 -0.64 -19.85 22.13
N VAL A 191 -1.93 -19.65 21.94
CA VAL A 191 -2.54 -19.37 20.64
C VAL A 191 -2.96 -17.91 20.62
N GLY A 192 -2.59 -17.18 19.58
CA GLY A 192 -2.89 -15.76 19.52
C GLY A 192 -3.06 -15.23 18.09
N ILE A 193 -3.77 -14.14 17.97
CA ILE A 193 -3.91 -13.39 16.72
C ILE A 193 -3.54 -11.94 16.95
N VAL A 194 -2.60 -11.43 16.16
CA VAL A 194 -2.16 -10.03 16.19
C VAL A 194 -2.66 -9.34 14.93
N ALA A 195 -3.81 -8.68 15.04
CA ALA A 195 -4.42 -7.98 13.93
C ALA A 195 -5.39 -6.88 14.44
N THR A 196 -5.76 -5.94 13.57
CA THR A 196 -6.86 -5.01 13.86
C THR A 196 -8.17 -5.77 13.99
N LEU A 197 -9.07 -5.36 14.90
CA LEU A 197 -10.40 -5.94 15.04
C LEU A 197 -11.26 -5.59 13.82
N ARG A 198 -11.30 -6.53 12.86
CA ARG A 198 -12.10 -6.46 11.65
C ARG A 198 -12.69 -7.83 11.36
N SER A 199 -13.93 -7.89 10.86
CA SER A 199 -14.63 -9.15 10.59
C SER A 199 -13.85 -10.15 9.74
N TRP A 200 -13.12 -9.66 8.73
CA TRP A 200 -12.32 -10.49 7.83
C TRP A 200 -10.93 -10.91 8.36
N LYS A 201 -10.58 -10.52 9.59
CA LYS A 201 -9.29 -10.92 10.20
C LYS A 201 -9.35 -12.24 10.96
N GLY A 202 -10.53 -12.84 11.08
CA GLY A 202 -10.71 -14.18 11.60
C GLY A 202 -10.73 -14.31 13.13
N HIS A 203 -10.88 -13.21 13.88
CA HIS A 203 -10.96 -13.28 15.35
C HIS A 203 -12.11 -14.17 15.83
N ALA A 204 -13.30 -14.04 15.23
CA ALA A 204 -14.46 -14.87 15.57
C ALA A 204 -14.19 -16.36 15.23
N VAL A 205 -13.53 -16.62 14.10
CA VAL A 205 -13.18 -17.99 13.70
C VAL A 205 -12.17 -18.60 14.68
N LEU A 206 -11.19 -17.81 15.14
CA LEU A 206 -10.25 -18.31 16.17
C LEU A 206 -10.97 -18.62 17.48
N LEU A 207 -11.86 -17.75 17.95
CA LEU A 207 -12.62 -17.97 19.17
C LEU A 207 -13.50 -19.23 19.07
N ASP A 208 -14.24 -19.39 17.96
CA ASP A 208 -15.04 -20.59 17.71
C ASP A 208 -14.18 -21.86 17.66
N ALA A 209 -13.01 -21.81 17.02
CA ALA A 209 -12.09 -22.95 17.01
C ALA A 209 -11.59 -23.29 18.42
N MET A 210 -11.31 -22.30 19.26
CA MET A 210 -10.85 -22.51 20.64
C MET A 210 -11.93 -23.18 21.51
N THR A 211 -13.22 -22.91 21.28
CA THR A 211 -14.31 -23.57 22.03
C THR A 211 -14.46 -25.07 21.72
N ARG A 212 -13.89 -25.52 20.61
CA ARG A 212 -13.94 -26.93 20.17
C ARG A 212 -12.74 -27.75 20.64
N LEU A 213 -11.75 -27.10 21.26
CA LEU A 213 -10.62 -27.81 21.85
C LEU A 213 -11.04 -28.47 23.17
N PRO A 214 -10.54 -29.68 23.47
CA PRO A 214 -10.79 -30.31 24.76
C PRO A 214 -10.26 -29.43 25.89
N ALA A 215 -11.01 -29.36 26.98
CA ALA A 215 -10.55 -28.73 28.21
C ALA A 215 -9.32 -29.47 28.72
N SER A 216 -8.20 -28.77 28.83
CA SER A 216 -6.91 -29.31 29.36
C SER A 216 -6.81 -29.07 30.86
#